data_485a650ede62084b42635133836bfa8a
#
_entry.id   485a650ede62084b42635133836bfa8a
#
_cell.length_a   1.000
_cell.length_b   1.000
_cell.length_c   1.000
_cell.angle_alpha   90.00
_cell.angle_beta   90.00
_cell.angle_gamma   90.00
#
_symmetry.space_group_name_H-M   'P 1'
#
loop_
_entity.id
_entity.type
_entity.pdbx_description
1 polymer ?
#
loop_
_entity_poly.entity_id
_entity_poly.type
_entity_poly.pdbx_seq_one_letter_code
_entity_poly.pdbx_strand_id
1 'polypeptide(L)'
;MARSKPATTAAVATGLPTAEPTDIARMVEELDGMLIRLRLGAIREQLDGLLEEAARRQLNLRETLAWLCAAEVASKEQRRLSMAMTIARFPLVRTLEGFEFEAQPSIDPGKIRDLATCRWVANGDNVVLLGPPGVGKTHLEVALGREAVSRGYTVQFTTAMELLGSLVKGQQQGTLEVRLAQYTKSKLLIIDELGYLPLEPAAGHLFFQLISRRYEQGSVLISSNRPVEEWDEVFGDQVVAAAILDRLLHHSHVVTIRGDSYRLREKRRSGLFRNQAVGSSPPMPTKED
;
A
#
# COMPACT_ATOMS: atom_id res chain seq x y z
N MET A 1 20.37 44.26 44.19
CA MET A 1 20.11 45.19 43.06
C MET A 1 20.63 44.59 41.78
N ALA A 2 19.78 43.92 41.03
CA ALA A 2 20.09 43.33 39.72
C ALA A 2 19.11 43.94 38.74
N ARG A 3 19.63 44.72 37.77
CA ARG A 3 18.85 45.39 36.72
C ARG A 3 18.52 44.40 35.63
N SER A 4 17.21 44.12 35.42
CA SER A 4 16.68 43.41 34.24
C SER A 4 16.82 44.32 33.01
N LYS A 5 17.42 43.76 31.94
CA LYS A 5 17.40 44.35 30.61
C LYS A 5 16.04 44.07 29.95
N PRO A 6 15.43 45.00 29.26
CA PRO A 6 14.22 44.75 28.46
C PRO A 6 14.60 43.97 27.20
N ALA A 7 13.84 42.91 26.90
CA ALA A 7 13.89 42.20 25.64
C ALA A 7 13.32 43.08 24.51
N THR A 8 14.15 43.42 23.56
CA THR A 8 13.75 44.12 22.33
C THR A 8 13.01 43.12 21.43
N THR A 9 11.69 43.21 21.40
CA THR A 9 10.84 42.50 20.44
C THR A 9 11.06 43.17 19.09
N ALA A 10 11.81 42.53 18.19
CA ALA A 10 11.91 42.94 16.81
C ALA A 10 10.54 42.76 16.13
N ALA A 11 9.84 43.84 15.89
CA ALA A 11 8.66 43.85 15.05
C ALA A 11 9.07 43.49 13.62
N VAL A 12 8.65 42.33 13.16
CA VAL A 12 8.70 41.97 11.75
C VAL A 12 7.77 42.93 11.03
N ALA A 13 8.35 43.85 10.28
CA ALA A 13 7.61 44.77 9.44
C ALA A 13 6.89 43.96 8.35
N THR A 14 5.60 43.71 8.54
CA THR A 14 4.69 43.24 7.52
C THR A 14 4.39 44.44 6.58
N GLY A 15 5.35 44.71 5.69
CA GLY A 15 5.12 45.65 4.58
C GLY A 15 4.22 44.99 3.54
N LEU A 16 2.91 45.09 3.73
CA LEU A 16 2.00 44.94 2.60
C LEU A 16 2.33 46.06 1.60
N PRO A 17 2.58 45.74 0.31
CA PRO A 17 2.79 46.81 -0.67
C PRO A 17 1.53 47.68 -0.74
N THR A 18 1.65 48.92 -0.44
CA THR A 18 0.63 49.95 -0.76
C THR A 18 0.69 50.15 -2.27
N ALA A 19 -0.02 49.30 -3.01
CA ALA A 19 0.05 49.26 -4.46
C ALA A 19 -0.86 50.38 -5.04
N GLU A 20 -0.28 51.28 -5.82
CA GLU A 20 -1.05 52.17 -6.69
C GLU A 20 -1.72 51.35 -7.83
N PRO A 21 -2.78 51.87 -8.49
CA PRO A 21 -3.48 51.15 -9.57
C PRO A 21 -2.56 50.64 -10.69
N THR A 22 -1.50 51.37 -10.98
CA THR A 22 -0.46 50.98 -11.97
C THR A 22 0.37 49.80 -11.51
N ASP A 23 0.61 49.63 -10.21
CA ASP A 23 1.33 48.50 -9.63
C ASP A 23 0.49 47.22 -9.68
N ILE A 24 -0.83 47.34 -9.51
CA ILE A 24 -1.75 46.16 -9.59
C ILE A 24 -1.78 45.60 -11.02
N ALA A 25 -1.85 46.45 -12.05
CA ALA A 25 -1.82 45.99 -13.44
C ALA A 25 -0.53 45.24 -13.76
N ARG A 26 0.61 45.72 -13.30
CA ARG A 26 1.89 45.04 -13.43
C ARG A 26 1.93 43.72 -12.67
N MET A 27 1.36 43.68 -11.45
CA MET A 27 1.27 42.43 -10.67
C MET A 27 0.41 41.38 -11.37
N VAL A 28 -0.64 41.77 -12.09
CA VAL A 28 -1.46 40.83 -12.89
C VAL A 28 -0.65 40.25 -14.05
N GLU A 29 0.17 41.07 -14.74
CA GLU A 29 1.06 40.61 -15.80
C GLU A 29 2.14 39.62 -15.26
N GLU A 30 2.62 39.84 -14.05
CA GLU A 30 3.61 39.00 -13.38
C GLU A 30 3.00 37.81 -12.64
N LEU A 31 1.67 37.67 -12.60
CA LEU A 31 0.95 36.65 -11.79
C LEU A 31 1.38 35.22 -12.13
N ASP A 32 1.54 34.92 -13.41
CA ASP A 32 1.97 33.57 -13.85
C ASP A 32 3.33 33.21 -13.22
N GLY A 33 4.28 34.14 -13.24
CA GLY A 33 5.59 33.99 -12.62
C GLY A 33 5.52 33.78 -11.09
N MET A 34 4.60 34.49 -10.41
CA MET A 34 4.37 34.31 -8.97
C MET A 34 3.78 32.93 -8.65
N LEU A 35 2.82 32.47 -9.43
CA LEU A 35 2.21 31.13 -9.27
C LEU A 35 3.24 30.02 -9.46
N ILE A 36 4.16 30.15 -10.41
CA ILE A 36 5.29 29.23 -10.61
C ILE A 36 6.18 29.20 -9.36
N ARG A 37 6.60 30.37 -8.86
CA ARG A 37 7.47 30.49 -7.67
C ARG A 37 6.83 29.89 -6.42
N LEU A 38 5.52 30.07 -6.25
CA LEU A 38 4.73 29.52 -5.15
C LEU A 38 4.35 28.05 -5.38
N ARG A 39 4.66 27.47 -6.54
CA ARG A 39 4.30 26.10 -6.93
C ARG A 39 2.78 25.85 -6.89
N LEU A 40 2.01 26.81 -7.37
CA LEU A 40 0.55 26.76 -7.46
C LEU A 40 0.13 26.38 -8.89
N GLY A 41 0.49 25.17 -9.30
CA GLY A 41 0.35 24.71 -10.68
C GLY A 41 -1.10 24.52 -11.11
N ALA A 42 -1.99 24.04 -10.25
CA ALA A 42 -3.39 23.83 -10.60
C ALA A 42 -4.13 25.16 -10.74
N ILE A 43 -3.85 26.13 -9.87
CA ILE A 43 -4.37 27.49 -10.00
C ILE A 43 -3.91 28.08 -11.33
N ARG A 44 -2.60 27.98 -11.64
CA ARG A 44 -2.01 28.52 -12.85
C ARG A 44 -2.65 27.95 -14.12
N GLU A 45 -2.79 26.61 -14.19
CA GLU A 45 -3.32 25.92 -15.37
C GLU A 45 -4.81 26.15 -15.61
N GLN A 46 -5.57 26.48 -14.56
CA GLN A 46 -7.03 26.59 -14.59
C GLN A 46 -7.54 27.96 -14.17
N LEU A 47 -6.67 28.99 -14.09
CA LEU A 47 -6.99 30.27 -13.48
C LEU A 47 -8.22 30.91 -14.09
N ASP A 48 -8.25 31.05 -15.40
CA ASP A 48 -9.35 31.71 -16.10
C ASP A 48 -10.69 31.02 -15.88
N GLY A 49 -10.70 29.68 -16.01
CA GLY A 49 -11.90 28.88 -15.78
C GLY A 49 -12.39 28.93 -14.32
N LEU A 50 -11.47 28.95 -13.35
CA LEU A 50 -11.81 29.10 -11.94
C LEU A 50 -12.37 30.49 -11.61
N LEU A 51 -11.83 31.55 -12.22
CA LEU A 51 -12.32 32.93 -12.06
C LEU A 51 -13.67 33.09 -12.74
N GLU A 52 -13.89 32.57 -13.93
CA GLU A 52 -15.19 32.58 -14.61
C GLU A 52 -16.26 31.85 -13.79
N GLU A 53 -15.94 30.70 -13.22
CA GLU A 53 -16.87 29.92 -12.38
C GLU A 53 -17.17 30.68 -11.07
N ALA A 54 -16.18 31.33 -10.46
CA ALA A 54 -16.35 32.16 -9.29
C ALA A 54 -17.30 33.35 -9.57
N ALA A 55 -17.12 33.99 -10.72
CA ALA A 55 -18.00 35.10 -11.16
C ALA A 55 -19.43 34.62 -11.42
N ARG A 56 -19.61 33.45 -12.07
CA ARG A 56 -20.91 32.83 -12.32
C ARG A 56 -21.65 32.50 -11.03
N ARG A 57 -20.94 32.03 -10.00
CA ARG A 57 -21.50 31.74 -8.66
C ARG A 57 -21.61 32.99 -7.77
N GLN A 58 -21.21 34.15 -8.25
CA GLN A 58 -21.21 35.41 -7.49
C GLN A 58 -20.43 35.33 -6.17
N LEU A 59 -19.30 34.60 -6.16
CA LEU A 59 -18.45 34.46 -4.99
C LEU A 59 -17.81 35.82 -4.62
N ASN A 60 -17.72 36.10 -3.33
CA ASN A 60 -16.93 37.22 -2.85
C ASN A 60 -15.42 36.91 -2.92
N LEU A 61 -14.57 37.93 -2.72
CA LEU A 61 -13.11 37.79 -2.86
C LEU A 61 -12.52 36.68 -1.96
N ARG A 62 -13.02 36.54 -0.73
CA ARG A 62 -12.57 35.50 0.20
C ARG A 62 -12.99 34.11 -0.27
N GLU A 63 -14.20 33.96 -0.75
CA GLU A 63 -14.74 32.71 -1.30
C GLU A 63 -14.00 32.33 -2.59
N THR A 64 -13.69 33.30 -3.45
CA THR A 64 -12.89 33.10 -4.66
C THR A 64 -11.49 32.57 -4.30
N LEU A 65 -10.81 33.20 -3.35
CA LEU A 65 -9.50 32.76 -2.88
C LEU A 65 -9.57 31.35 -2.28
N ALA A 66 -10.58 31.07 -1.46
CA ALA A 66 -10.79 29.74 -0.90
C ALA A 66 -11.04 28.69 -1.99
N TRP A 67 -11.80 29.02 -3.03
CA TRP A 67 -12.05 28.19 -4.19
C TRP A 67 -10.77 27.85 -4.96
N LEU A 68 -9.94 28.85 -5.25
CA LEU A 68 -8.63 28.67 -5.90
C LEU A 68 -7.71 27.79 -5.05
N CYS A 69 -7.61 28.06 -3.75
CA CYS A 69 -6.79 27.27 -2.85
C CYS A 69 -7.28 25.81 -2.75
N ALA A 70 -8.59 25.59 -2.72
CA ALA A 70 -9.17 24.24 -2.69
C ALA A 70 -8.79 23.43 -3.93
N ALA A 71 -8.83 24.04 -5.13
CA ALA A 71 -8.41 23.40 -6.37
C ALA A 71 -6.92 23.00 -6.34
N GLU A 72 -6.04 23.87 -5.82
CA GLU A 72 -4.63 23.56 -5.69
C GLU A 72 -4.35 22.43 -4.69
N VAL A 73 -5.02 22.46 -3.51
CA VAL A 73 -4.90 21.41 -2.49
C VAL A 73 -5.34 20.08 -3.07
N ALA A 74 -6.50 20.02 -3.72
CA ALA A 74 -7.02 18.80 -4.34
C ALA A 74 -6.05 18.24 -5.39
N SER A 75 -5.49 19.10 -6.24
CA SER A 75 -4.49 18.69 -7.24
C SER A 75 -3.21 18.14 -6.61
N LYS A 76 -2.70 18.80 -5.56
CA LYS A 76 -1.51 18.31 -4.83
C LYS A 76 -1.75 16.98 -4.14
N GLU A 77 -2.91 16.80 -3.52
CA GLU A 77 -3.30 15.54 -2.89
C GLU A 77 -3.40 14.43 -3.92
N GLN A 78 -4.03 14.69 -5.06
CA GLN A 78 -4.14 13.72 -6.16
C GLN A 78 -2.77 13.32 -6.71
N ARG A 79 -1.87 14.29 -6.93
CA ARG A 79 -0.49 14.01 -7.37
C ARG A 79 0.29 13.21 -6.33
N ARG A 80 0.16 13.56 -5.04
CA ARG A 80 0.79 12.83 -3.94
C ARG A 80 0.29 11.37 -3.89
N LEU A 81 -1.02 11.18 -3.98
CA LEU A 81 -1.63 9.84 -3.97
C LEU A 81 -1.16 9.00 -5.17
N SER A 82 -1.19 9.56 -6.37
CA SER A 82 -0.73 8.90 -7.59
C SER A 82 0.75 8.48 -7.49
N MET A 83 1.60 9.38 -6.99
CA MET A 83 3.02 9.07 -6.78
C MET A 83 3.22 7.98 -5.71
N ALA A 84 2.47 8.04 -4.60
CA ALA A 84 2.55 7.02 -3.55
C ALA A 84 2.10 5.64 -4.04
N MET A 85 1.04 5.57 -4.87
CA MET A 85 0.60 4.33 -5.54
C MET A 85 1.69 3.76 -6.46
N THR A 86 2.38 4.62 -7.22
CA THR A 86 3.49 4.20 -8.10
C THR A 86 4.68 3.67 -7.29
N ILE A 87 5.03 4.34 -6.18
CA ILE A 87 6.14 3.93 -5.29
C ILE A 87 5.83 2.61 -4.60
N ALA A 88 4.58 2.36 -4.26
CA ALA A 88 4.15 1.12 -3.61
C ALA A 88 4.36 -0.14 -4.47
N ARG A 89 4.45 0.00 -5.81
CA ARG A 89 4.73 -1.09 -6.77
C ARG A 89 3.72 -2.23 -6.72
N PHE A 90 2.44 -1.92 -6.58
CA PHE A 90 1.42 -2.95 -6.66
C PHE A 90 1.42 -3.62 -8.04
N PRO A 91 1.35 -4.97 -8.12
CA PRO A 91 1.39 -5.70 -9.39
C PRO A 91 0.15 -5.49 -10.24
N LEU A 92 -0.99 -5.20 -9.59
CA LEU A 92 -2.31 -5.04 -10.20
C LEU A 92 -3.10 -3.97 -9.45
N VAL A 93 -4.11 -3.41 -10.10
CA VAL A 93 -5.11 -2.58 -9.43
C VAL A 93 -6.21 -3.48 -8.87
N ARG A 94 -6.32 -3.57 -7.55
CA ARG A 94 -7.37 -4.28 -6.82
C ARG A 94 -7.92 -3.38 -5.72
N THR A 95 -9.24 -3.41 -5.53
CA THR A 95 -9.94 -2.65 -4.48
C THR A 95 -10.81 -3.59 -3.64
N LEU A 96 -11.24 -3.13 -2.47
CA LEU A 96 -12.12 -3.93 -1.62
C LEU A 96 -13.52 -4.06 -2.21
N GLU A 97 -13.99 -3.06 -2.92
CA GLU A 97 -15.28 -3.09 -3.63
C GLU A 97 -15.30 -4.14 -4.74
N GLY A 98 -14.14 -4.40 -5.35
CA GLY A 98 -13.98 -5.43 -6.38
C GLY A 98 -13.75 -6.84 -5.83
N PHE A 99 -13.80 -7.03 -4.50
CA PHE A 99 -13.64 -8.35 -3.89
C PHE A 99 -14.99 -9.02 -3.66
N GLU A 100 -15.21 -10.18 -4.30
CA GLU A 100 -16.45 -10.95 -4.18
C GLU A 100 -16.42 -11.80 -2.88
N PHE A 101 -16.88 -11.26 -1.76
CA PHE A 101 -16.95 -11.96 -0.47
C PHE A 101 -17.85 -13.20 -0.52
N GLU A 102 -18.92 -13.17 -1.30
CA GLU A 102 -19.82 -14.33 -1.50
C GLU A 102 -19.10 -15.52 -2.14
N ALA A 103 -18.03 -15.26 -2.90
CA ALA A 103 -17.21 -16.30 -3.50
C ALA A 103 -16.24 -16.94 -2.50
N GLN A 104 -16.02 -16.29 -1.36
CA GLN A 104 -15.10 -16.73 -0.30
C GLN A 104 -15.74 -16.61 1.09
N PRO A 105 -16.74 -17.46 1.40
CA PRO A 105 -17.51 -17.36 2.64
C PRO A 105 -16.73 -17.61 3.93
N SER A 106 -15.49 -18.09 3.82
CA SER A 106 -14.56 -18.24 4.96
C SER A 106 -13.97 -16.91 5.44
N ILE A 107 -14.12 -15.84 4.67
CA ILE A 107 -13.64 -14.50 5.02
C ILE A 107 -14.79 -13.72 5.65
N ASP A 108 -14.58 -13.23 6.87
CA ASP A 108 -15.48 -12.28 7.50
C ASP A 108 -15.30 -10.88 6.88
N PRO A 109 -16.32 -10.37 6.15
CA PRO A 109 -16.25 -9.03 5.57
C PRO A 109 -16.09 -7.93 6.64
N GLY A 110 -16.58 -8.15 7.86
CA GLY A 110 -16.41 -7.24 9.00
C GLY A 110 -14.95 -7.07 9.35
N LYS A 111 -14.24 -8.19 9.53
CA LYS A 111 -12.80 -8.22 9.82
C LYS A 111 -11.98 -7.50 8.73
N ILE A 112 -12.32 -7.71 7.46
CA ILE A 112 -11.60 -7.02 6.35
C ILE A 112 -11.90 -5.51 6.37
N ARG A 113 -13.14 -5.09 6.66
CA ARG A 113 -13.47 -3.67 6.82
C ARG A 113 -12.72 -3.03 7.99
N ASP A 114 -12.56 -3.75 9.10
CA ASP A 114 -11.75 -3.26 10.23
C ASP A 114 -10.28 -3.11 9.84
N LEU A 115 -9.70 -4.07 9.13
CA LEU A 115 -8.34 -3.96 8.59
C LEU A 115 -8.20 -2.78 7.61
N ALA A 116 -9.23 -2.50 6.81
CA ALA A 116 -9.26 -1.37 5.90
C ALA A 116 -9.22 0.00 6.61
N THR A 117 -9.52 0.06 7.91
CA THR A 117 -9.31 1.28 8.70
C THR A 117 -7.83 1.63 8.90
N CYS A 118 -6.92 0.68 8.65
CA CYS A 118 -5.46 0.81 8.81
C CYS A 118 -5.00 1.19 10.23
N ARG A 119 -5.82 0.98 11.28
CA ARG A 119 -5.41 1.19 12.68
C ARG A 119 -4.22 0.31 13.05
N TRP A 120 -4.23 -0.94 12.56
CA TRP A 120 -3.12 -1.87 12.74
C TRP A 120 -1.79 -1.33 12.16
N VAL A 121 -1.82 -0.58 11.04
CA VAL A 121 -0.62 0.07 10.51
C VAL A 121 -0.12 1.19 11.42
N ALA A 122 -1.03 1.96 12.01
CA ALA A 122 -0.69 2.99 12.97
C ALA A 122 0.01 2.41 14.21
N ASN A 123 -0.52 1.28 14.72
CA ASN A 123 -0.01 0.59 15.90
C ASN A 123 1.32 -0.16 15.65
N GLY A 124 1.63 -0.49 14.41
CA GLY A 124 2.77 -1.36 14.07
C GLY A 124 2.43 -2.85 14.11
N ASP A 125 1.13 -3.21 14.16
CA ASP A 125 0.69 -4.61 14.14
C ASP A 125 0.90 -5.21 12.74
N ASN A 126 0.89 -6.55 12.66
CA ASN A 126 1.04 -7.29 11.42
C ASN A 126 -0.28 -7.90 10.96
N VAL A 127 -0.34 -8.27 9.68
CA VAL A 127 -1.43 -9.05 9.11
C VAL A 127 -0.85 -10.27 8.40
N VAL A 128 -1.40 -11.45 8.69
CA VAL A 128 -0.99 -12.71 8.03
C VAL A 128 -2.21 -13.30 7.32
N LEU A 129 -2.13 -13.43 6.00
CA LEU A 129 -3.16 -14.05 5.16
C LEU A 129 -2.72 -15.47 4.78
N LEU A 130 -3.44 -16.47 5.28
CA LEU A 130 -3.15 -17.88 5.03
C LEU A 130 -4.22 -18.52 4.15
N GLY A 131 -3.83 -19.40 3.24
CA GLY A 131 -4.78 -20.18 2.45
C GLY A 131 -4.24 -20.66 1.12
N PRO A 132 -4.95 -21.56 0.43
CA PRO A 132 -4.50 -22.17 -0.81
C PRO A 132 -4.32 -21.15 -1.95
N PRO A 133 -3.64 -21.51 -3.04
CA PRO A 133 -3.50 -20.64 -4.20
C PRO A 133 -4.85 -20.26 -4.82
N GLY A 134 -5.00 -18.99 -5.25
CA GLY A 134 -6.17 -18.52 -5.99
C GLY A 134 -7.39 -18.12 -5.15
N VAL A 135 -7.32 -18.12 -3.81
CA VAL A 135 -8.44 -17.75 -2.92
C VAL A 135 -8.57 -16.23 -2.69
N GLY A 136 -7.70 -15.41 -3.27
CA GLY A 136 -7.82 -13.95 -3.21
C GLY A 136 -6.86 -13.25 -2.24
N LYS A 137 -5.83 -13.92 -1.69
CA LYS A 137 -4.86 -13.31 -0.77
C LYS A 137 -4.21 -12.06 -1.36
N THR A 138 -3.58 -12.18 -2.53
CA THR A 138 -2.96 -11.05 -3.24
C THR A 138 -3.96 -9.92 -3.56
N HIS A 139 -5.23 -10.25 -3.84
CA HIS A 139 -6.27 -9.23 -4.03
C HIS A 139 -6.46 -8.40 -2.74
N LEU A 140 -6.60 -9.08 -1.60
CA LEU A 140 -6.77 -8.41 -0.30
C LEU A 140 -5.52 -7.63 0.11
N GLU A 141 -4.32 -8.16 -0.12
CA GLU A 141 -3.06 -7.45 0.13
C GLU A 141 -2.98 -6.13 -0.62
N VAL A 142 -3.23 -6.18 -1.93
CA VAL A 142 -3.22 -4.98 -2.77
C VAL A 142 -4.32 -4.02 -2.35
N ALA A 143 -5.53 -4.50 -2.09
CA ALA A 143 -6.65 -3.66 -1.68
C ALA A 143 -6.38 -2.96 -0.33
N LEU A 144 -5.94 -3.70 0.69
CA LEU A 144 -5.57 -3.13 2.00
C LEU A 144 -4.36 -2.19 1.90
N GLY A 145 -3.38 -2.54 1.06
CA GLY A 145 -2.23 -1.66 0.79
C GLY A 145 -2.64 -0.34 0.15
N ARG A 146 -3.58 -0.36 -0.78
CA ARG A 146 -4.16 0.85 -1.39
C ARG A 146 -4.93 1.70 -0.39
N GLU A 147 -5.69 1.08 0.51
CA GLU A 147 -6.32 1.77 1.63
C GLU A 147 -5.30 2.47 2.53
N ALA A 148 -4.17 1.80 2.82
CA ALA A 148 -3.10 2.40 3.59
C ALA A 148 -2.45 3.60 2.87
N VAL A 149 -2.20 3.50 1.55
CA VAL A 149 -1.70 4.63 0.74
C VAL A 149 -2.70 5.80 0.76
N SER A 150 -3.99 5.54 0.61
CA SER A 150 -5.04 6.57 0.64
C SER A 150 -5.10 7.31 1.98
N ARG A 151 -4.75 6.64 3.09
CA ARG A 151 -4.62 7.23 4.42
C ARG A 151 -3.25 7.89 4.69
N GLY A 152 -2.39 7.94 3.68
CA GLY A 152 -1.10 8.63 3.76
C GLY A 152 0.06 7.80 4.30
N TYR A 153 -0.11 6.50 4.52
CA TYR A 153 1.00 5.63 4.88
C TYR A 153 1.91 5.34 3.67
N THR A 154 3.20 5.24 3.92
CA THR A 154 4.14 4.75 2.92
C THR A 154 4.06 3.23 2.84
N VAL A 155 3.80 2.70 1.66
CA VAL A 155 3.62 1.27 1.40
C VAL A 155 4.65 0.80 0.38
N GLN A 156 5.16 -0.40 0.58
CA GLN A 156 5.99 -1.10 -0.38
C GLN A 156 5.47 -2.53 -0.55
N PHE A 157 5.18 -2.92 -1.78
CA PHE A 157 4.81 -4.28 -2.15
C PHE A 157 6.01 -5.00 -2.77
N THR A 158 6.18 -6.27 -2.43
CA THR A 158 7.18 -7.16 -3.04
C THR A 158 6.72 -8.61 -2.88
N THR A 159 7.22 -9.51 -3.71
CA THR A 159 7.08 -10.95 -3.46
C THR A 159 8.19 -11.43 -2.51
N ALA A 160 7.95 -12.54 -1.80
CA ALA A 160 8.98 -13.14 -0.94
C ALA A 160 10.23 -13.50 -1.74
N MET A 161 10.06 -13.97 -2.96
CA MET A 161 11.17 -14.34 -3.85
C MET A 161 12.02 -13.11 -4.25
N GLU A 162 11.40 -12.01 -4.66
CA GLU A 162 12.11 -10.77 -5.02
C GLU A 162 12.84 -10.17 -3.82
N LEU A 163 12.17 -10.11 -2.67
CA LEU A 163 12.73 -9.62 -1.42
C LEU A 163 13.99 -10.41 -1.05
N LEU A 164 13.87 -11.73 -0.96
CA LEU A 164 14.97 -12.60 -0.52
C LEU A 164 16.10 -12.62 -1.53
N GLY A 165 15.80 -12.68 -2.83
CA GLY A 165 16.79 -12.55 -3.89
C GLY A 165 17.57 -11.24 -3.80
N SER A 166 16.90 -10.12 -3.48
CA SER A 166 17.54 -8.83 -3.24
C SER A 166 18.46 -8.84 -2.02
N LEU A 167 18.04 -9.46 -0.90
CA LEU A 167 18.84 -9.54 0.33
C LEU A 167 20.06 -10.43 0.14
N VAL A 168 19.91 -11.63 -0.46
CA VAL A 168 21.02 -12.55 -0.77
C VAL A 168 22.05 -11.89 -1.67
N LYS A 169 21.59 -11.23 -2.75
CA LYS A 169 22.48 -10.46 -3.63
C LYS A 169 23.17 -9.33 -2.88
N GLY A 170 22.45 -8.63 -1.99
CA GLY A 170 23.03 -7.59 -1.13
C GLY A 170 24.13 -8.12 -0.22
N GLN A 171 23.94 -9.31 0.36
CA GLN A 171 24.95 -9.96 1.20
C GLN A 171 26.20 -10.33 0.38
N GLN A 172 26.04 -10.91 -0.80
CA GLN A 172 27.15 -11.25 -1.68
C GLN A 172 27.96 -10.03 -2.15
N GLN A 173 27.28 -8.89 -2.32
CA GLN A 173 27.88 -7.65 -2.80
C GLN A 173 28.36 -6.70 -1.67
N GLY A 174 28.22 -7.08 -0.40
CA GLY A 174 28.54 -6.19 0.73
C GLY A 174 27.59 -4.98 0.89
N THR A 175 26.39 -5.03 0.27
CA THR A 175 25.38 -3.96 0.29
C THR A 175 24.13 -4.31 1.08
N LEU A 176 24.19 -5.34 1.94
CA LEU A 176 23.05 -5.86 2.70
C LEU A 176 22.37 -4.77 3.53
N GLU A 177 23.13 -3.94 4.22
CA GLU A 177 22.60 -2.86 5.07
C GLU A 177 21.74 -1.87 4.27
N VAL A 178 22.16 -1.52 3.05
CA VAL A 178 21.42 -0.64 2.15
C VAL A 178 20.10 -1.31 1.73
N ARG A 179 20.12 -2.62 1.44
CA ARG A 179 18.92 -3.37 1.05
C ARG A 179 17.93 -3.50 2.22
N LEU A 180 18.44 -3.85 3.41
CA LEU A 180 17.59 -3.91 4.61
C LEU A 180 16.97 -2.54 4.92
N ALA A 181 17.76 -1.46 4.86
CA ALA A 181 17.26 -0.11 5.05
C ALA A 181 16.15 0.28 4.03
N GLN A 182 16.27 -0.17 2.78
CA GLN A 182 15.25 0.05 1.75
C GLN A 182 13.90 -0.56 2.15
N TYR A 183 13.89 -1.80 2.67
CA TYR A 183 12.65 -2.49 3.08
C TYR A 183 12.13 -2.07 4.47
N THR A 184 12.94 -1.41 5.29
CA THR A 184 12.49 -0.87 6.59
C THR A 184 11.94 0.55 6.51
N LYS A 185 12.15 1.24 5.39
CA LYS A 185 11.73 2.65 5.23
C LYS A 185 10.22 2.85 5.14
N SER A 186 9.50 1.90 4.55
CA SER A 186 8.03 1.98 4.43
C SER A 186 7.34 1.70 5.76
N LYS A 187 6.24 2.41 6.05
CA LYS A 187 5.43 2.13 7.27
C LYS A 187 4.73 0.77 7.16
N LEU A 188 4.32 0.37 5.96
CA LEU A 188 3.77 -0.95 5.66
C LEU A 188 4.60 -1.64 4.57
N LEU A 189 5.10 -2.84 4.86
CA LEU A 189 5.72 -3.74 3.90
C LEU A 189 4.75 -4.90 3.61
N ILE A 190 4.43 -5.10 2.34
CA ILE A 190 3.60 -6.22 1.87
C ILE A 190 4.51 -7.24 1.22
N ILE A 191 4.42 -8.49 1.68
CA ILE A 191 5.24 -9.61 1.22
C ILE A 191 4.31 -10.72 0.73
N ASP A 192 4.14 -10.82 -0.57
CA ASP A 192 3.26 -11.81 -1.19
C ASP A 192 4.00 -13.14 -1.44
N GLU A 193 3.27 -14.25 -1.41
CA GLU A 193 3.71 -15.59 -1.81
C GLU A 193 4.82 -16.20 -0.94
N LEU A 194 4.83 -15.97 0.37
CA LEU A 194 5.76 -16.65 1.26
C LEU A 194 5.45 -18.18 1.30
N GLY A 195 6.49 -19.01 1.20
CA GLY A 195 6.38 -20.46 1.28
C GLY A 195 5.93 -21.15 -0.01
N TYR A 196 5.91 -20.43 -1.15
CA TYR A 196 5.65 -21.06 -2.45
C TYR A 196 6.76 -22.03 -2.86
N LEU A 197 8.00 -21.73 -2.52
CA LEU A 197 9.16 -22.61 -2.64
C LEU A 197 9.93 -22.62 -1.32
N PRO A 198 10.57 -23.74 -0.95
CA PRO A 198 11.48 -23.80 0.18
C PRO A 198 12.62 -22.81 -0.01
N LEU A 199 13.02 -22.15 1.07
CA LEU A 199 14.10 -21.18 1.07
C LEU A 199 15.43 -21.85 1.46
N GLU A 200 16.52 -21.35 0.91
CA GLU A 200 17.83 -21.71 1.41
C GLU A 200 18.01 -21.17 2.85
N PRO A 201 18.70 -21.89 3.76
CA PRO A 201 18.89 -21.46 5.15
C PRO A 201 19.46 -20.05 5.29
N ALA A 202 20.37 -19.65 4.41
CA ALA A 202 20.93 -18.29 4.38
C ALA A 202 19.84 -17.23 4.14
N ALA A 203 18.86 -17.51 3.29
CA ALA A 203 17.75 -16.61 3.03
C ALA A 203 16.81 -16.48 4.24
N GLY A 204 16.60 -17.58 5.00
CA GLY A 204 15.84 -17.57 6.25
C GLY A 204 16.46 -16.62 7.29
N HIS A 205 17.77 -16.66 7.48
CA HIS A 205 18.47 -15.73 8.39
C HIS A 205 18.37 -14.27 7.95
N LEU A 206 18.41 -13.99 6.65
CA LEU A 206 18.25 -12.63 6.11
C LEU A 206 16.82 -12.10 6.31
N PHE A 207 15.84 -13.00 6.13
CA PHE A 207 14.44 -12.67 6.41
C PHE A 207 14.23 -12.37 7.90
N PHE A 208 14.79 -13.17 8.79
CA PHE A 208 14.78 -12.93 10.23
C PHE A 208 15.37 -11.55 10.58
N GLN A 209 16.51 -11.18 9.99
CA GLN A 209 17.11 -9.86 10.20
C GLN A 209 16.16 -8.73 9.79
N LEU A 210 15.48 -8.88 8.64
CA LEU A 210 14.50 -7.90 8.19
C LEU A 210 13.31 -7.78 9.16
N ILE A 211 12.69 -8.90 9.52
CA ILE A 211 11.54 -8.91 10.44
C ILE A 211 11.93 -8.33 11.81
N SER A 212 13.13 -8.67 12.31
CA SER A 212 13.65 -8.11 13.57
C SER A 212 13.81 -6.59 13.53
N ARG A 213 14.24 -6.03 12.41
CA ARG A 213 14.35 -4.57 12.23
C ARG A 213 13.01 -3.87 12.10
N ARG A 214 11.99 -4.59 11.62
CA ARG A 214 10.65 -4.03 11.48
C ARG A 214 9.79 -4.20 12.73
N TYR A 215 10.18 -5.12 13.61
CA TYR A 215 9.45 -5.40 14.84
C TYR A 215 9.21 -4.09 15.63
N GLU A 216 7.94 -3.78 15.93
CA GLU A 216 7.47 -2.54 16.60
C GLU A 216 7.85 -1.20 15.90
N GLN A 217 8.43 -1.25 14.70
CA GLN A 217 8.80 -0.06 13.92
C GLN A 217 7.88 0.18 12.72
N GLY A 218 7.41 -0.90 12.12
CA GLY A 218 6.52 -0.83 10.97
C GLY A 218 5.81 -2.15 10.73
N SER A 219 4.64 -2.07 10.16
CA SER A 219 3.77 -3.21 9.93
C SER A 219 4.22 -4.06 8.74
N VAL A 220 3.96 -5.36 8.85
CA VAL A 220 4.12 -6.33 7.76
C VAL A 220 2.74 -6.93 7.45
N LEU A 221 2.38 -6.95 6.17
CA LEU A 221 1.28 -7.76 5.65
C LEU A 221 1.88 -8.86 4.81
N ILE A 222 1.63 -10.11 5.16
CA ILE A 222 2.25 -11.25 4.51
C ILE A 222 1.21 -12.27 4.08
N SER A 223 1.34 -12.81 2.88
CA SER A 223 0.54 -13.95 2.44
C SER A 223 1.35 -15.23 2.36
N SER A 224 0.73 -16.35 2.74
CA SER A 224 1.32 -17.68 2.57
C SER A 224 0.29 -18.69 2.10
N ASN A 225 0.72 -19.63 1.28
CA ASN A 225 -0.05 -20.81 0.93
C ASN A 225 0.22 -21.99 1.89
N ARG A 226 1.18 -21.84 2.82
CA ARG A 226 1.49 -22.79 3.87
C ARG A 226 0.91 -22.31 5.20
N PRO A 227 0.32 -23.19 6.01
CA PRO A 227 -0.02 -22.88 7.39
C PRO A 227 1.25 -22.55 8.18
N VAL A 228 1.10 -21.80 9.28
CA VAL A 228 2.27 -21.33 10.07
C VAL A 228 3.05 -22.47 10.70
N GLU A 229 2.40 -23.61 10.92
CA GLU A 229 2.99 -24.84 11.48
C GLU A 229 4.01 -25.49 10.53
N GLU A 230 3.94 -25.18 9.23
CA GLU A 230 4.85 -25.69 8.20
C GLU A 230 5.96 -24.67 7.82
N TRP A 231 6.11 -23.58 8.57
CA TRP A 231 7.10 -22.55 8.22
C TRP A 231 8.53 -22.95 8.55
N ASP A 232 8.74 -23.96 9.39
CA ASP A 232 10.03 -24.61 9.58
C ASP A 232 10.55 -25.24 8.27
N GLU A 233 9.66 -25.90 7.49
CA GLU A 233 10.00 -26.41 6.16
C GLU A 233 10.28 -25.26 5.15
N VAL A 234 9.58 -24.13 5.28
CA VAL A 234 9.78 -22.96 4.40
C VAL A 234 11.15 -22.34 4.61
N PHE A 235 11.55 -22.16 5.87
CA PHE A 235 12.82 -21.50 6.21
C PHE A 235 14.02 -22.47 6.33
N GLY A 236 13.77 -23.77 6.33
CA GLY A 236 14.80 -24.83 6.44
C GLY A 236 15.52 -24.86 7.78
N ASP A 237 15.04 -24.11 8.79
CA ASP A 237 15.58 -24.05 10.15
C ASP A 237 14.45 -23.75 11.13
N GLN A 238 14.19 -24.68 12.04
CA GLN A 238 13.12 -24.60 13.03
C GLN A 238 13.32 -23.45 14.02
N VAL A 239 14.55 -23.16 14.41
CA VAL A 239 14.85 -22.10 15.37
C VAL A 239 14.61 -20.72 14.73
N VAL A 240 15.06 -20.56 13.49
CA VAL A 240 14.84 -19.35 12.71
C VAL A 240 13.35 -19.14 12.44
N ALA A 241 12.63 -20.19 12.05
CA ALA A 241 11.17 -20.13 11.84
C ALA A 241 10.43 -19.72 13.11
N ALA A 242 10.74 -20.33 14.26
CA ALA A 242 10.14 -19.97 15.54
C ALA A 242 10.42 -18.52 15.92
N ALA A 243 11.63 -18.02 15.69
CA ALA A 243 12.00 -16.65 16.01
C ALA A 243 11.33 -15.62 15.07
N ILE A 244 11.07 -15.98 13.81
CA ILE A 244 10.30 -15.16 12.86
C ILE A 244 8.84 -15.12 13.29
N LEU A 245 8.23 -16.27 13.58
CA LEU A 245 6.85 -16.40 14.00
C LEU A 245 6.58 -15.64 15.30
N ASP A 246 7.45 -15.74 16.29
CA ASP A 246 7.34 -15.00 17.53
C ASP A 246 7.16 -13.49 17.28
N ARG A 247 7.98 -12.89 16.41
CA ARG A 247 7.90 -11.47 16.08
C ARG A 247 6.71 -11.11 15.21
N LEU A 248 6.38 -11.93 14.22
CA LEU A 248 5.28 -11.65 13.31
C LEU A 248 3.91 -11.80 13.98
N LEU A 249 3.76 -12.80 14.88
CA LEU A 249 2.48 -13.14 15.49
C LEU A 249 2.23 -12.41 16.81
N HIS A 250 3.23 -11.82 17.44
CA HIS A 250 3.11 -11.14 18.75
C HIS A 250 1.99 -10.09 18.75
N HIS A 251 1.97 -9.24 17.72
CA HIS A 251 0.88 -8.28 17.47
C HIS A 251 0.38 -8.48 16.05
N SER A 252 -0.58 -9.40 15.84
CA SER A 252 -1.01 -9.72 14.49
C SER A 252 -2.49 -10.04 14.37
N HIS A 253 -2.98 -9.82 13.15
CA HIS A 253 -4.29 -10.26 12.68
C HIS A 253 -4.10 -11.40 11.69
N VAL A 254 -4.37 -12.64 12.10
CA VAL A 254 -4.33 -13.79 11.22
C VAL A 254 -5.70 -13.98 10.54
N VAL A 255 -5.70 -14.07 9.21
CA VAL A 255 -6.88 -14.34 8.38
C VAL A 255 -6.62 -15.61 7.60
N THR A 256 -7.31 -16.70 7.98
CA THR A 256 -7.24 -17.97 7.24
C THR A 256 -8.37 -18.04 6.23
N ILE A 257 -8.02 -18.17 4.95
CA ILE A 257 -8.95 -18.25 3.84
C ILE A 257 -9.04 -19.70 3.38
N ARG A 258 -10.24 -20.26 3.39
CA ARG A 258 -10.52 -21.64 2.99
C ARG A 258 -11.45 -21.63 1.78
N GLY A 259 -11.30 -22.61 0.90
CA GLY A 259 -12.18 -22.78 -0.25
C GLY A 259 -11.42 -23.00 -1.55
N ASP A 260 -12.20 -23.08 -2.63
CA ASP A 260 -11.68 -23.34 -3.96
C ASP A 260 -11.05 -22.11 -4.60
N SER A 261 -10.14 -22.35 -5.53
CA SER A 261 -9.54 -21.29 -6.32
C SER A 261 -10.58 -20.50 -7.13
N TYR A 262 -10.72 -19.21 -6.87
CA TYR A 262 -11.56 -18.30 -7.64
C TYR A 262 -11.13 -18.28 -9.12
N ARG A 263 -9.83 -18.29 -9.41
CA ARG A 263 -9.28 -18.34 -10.78
C ARG A 263 -9.72 -19.59 -11.54
N LEU A 264 -9.76 -20.76 -10.88
CA LEU A 264 -10.24 -22.00 -11.49
C LEU A 264 -11.75 -22.02 -11.68
N ARG A 265 -12.50 -21.44 -10.72
CA ARG A 265 -13.97 -21.32 -10.81
C ARG A 265 -14.36 -20.44 -12.00
N GLU A 266 -13.70 -19.32 -12.20
CA GLU A 266 -13.93 -18.42 -13.32
C GLU A 266 -13.61 -19.10 -14.67
N LYS A 267 -12.47 -19.83 -14.75
CA LYS A 267 -12.12 -20.60 -15.95
C LYS A 267 -13.09 -21.76 -16.21
N ARG A 268 -13.65 -22.39 -15.19
CA ARG A 268 -14.72 -23.42 -15.36
C ARG A 268 -16.01 -22.79 -15.90
N ARG A 269 -16.39 -21.61 -15.40
CA ARG A 269 -17.55 -20.85 -15.91
C ARG A 269 -17.38 -20.39 -17.35
N SER A 270 -16.17 -20.02 -17.77
CA SER A 270 -15.85 -19.63 -19.15
C SER A 270 -15.70 -20.82 -20.13
N GLY A 271 -15.94 -22.06 -19.68
CA GLY A 271 -15.94 -23.25 -20.52
C GLY A 271 -14.56 -23.80 -20.92
N LEU A 272 -13.47 -23.26 -20.36
CA LEU A 272 -12.09 -23.71 -20.65
C LEU A 272 -11.76 -25.11 -20.07
N PHE A 273 -12.55 -25.59 -19.10
CA PHE A 273 -12.48 -26.95 -18.61
C PHE A 273 -13.81 -27.64 -18.91
N ARG A 274 -13.94 -28.27 -20.10
CA ARG A 274 -14.98 -29.26 -20.33
C ARG A 274 -14.74 -30.41 -19.35
N ASN A 275 -15.74 -30.81 -18.56
CA ASN A 275 -15.77 -32.06 -17.84
C ASN A 275 -15.46 -33.18 -18.84
N GLN A 276 -14.31 -33.83 -18.72
CA GLN A 276 -14.20 -35.20 -19.20
C GLN A 276 -15.11 -36.01 -18.29
N ALA A 277 -16.34 -36.22 -18.73
CA ALA A 277 -17.22 -37.21 -18.18
C ALA A 277 -16.44 -38.53 -18.20
N VAL A 278 -16.28 -39.12 -17.01
CA VAL A 278 -15.76 -40.48 -16.84
C VAL A 278 -16.54 -41.33 -17.80
N GLY A 279 -15.87 -41.80 -18.86
CA GLY A 279 -16.43 -42.71 -19.82
C GLY A 279 -16.82 -43.98 -19.09
N SER A 280 -18.13 -44.28 -19.10
CA SER A 280 -18.67 -45.57 -18.76
C SER A 280 -17.88 -46.65 -19.54
N SER A 281 -17.15 -47.51 -18.84
CA SER A 281 -16.56 -48.71 -19.41
C SER A 281 -17.65 -49.54 -20.06
N PRO A 282 -17.45 -50.05 -21.27
CA PRO A 282 -18.43 -50.95 -21.88
C PRO A 282 -18.53 -52.26 -21.09
N PRO A 283 -19.72 -52.88 -20.99
CA PRO A 283 -19.88 -54.15 -20.28
C PRO A 283 -19.09 -55.24 -20.99
N MET A 284 -18.35 -56.04 -20.22
CA MET A 284 -17.65 -57.23 -20.71
C MET A 284 -18.69 -58.24 -21.24
N PRO A 285 -18.38 -58.95 -22.35
CA PRO A 285 -19.25 -59.98 -22.87
C PRO A 285 -19.20 -61.19 -21.90
N THR A 286 -20.40 -61.63 -21.47
CA THR A 286 -20.61 -62.91 -20.79
C THR A 286 -20.26 -64.02 -21.76
N LYS A 287 -19.30 -64.89 -21.41
CA LYS A 287 -19.15 -66.18 -22.07
C LYS A 287 -20.25 -67.10 -21.54
N GLU A 288 -21.13 -67.48 -22.43
CA GLU A 288 -21.89 -68.72 -22.30
C GLU A 288 -20.97 -69.89 -22.61
N ASP A 289 -20.82 -70.80 -21.65
CA ASP A 289 -20.93 -72.29 -21.75
C ASP A 289 -20.91 -72.84 -20.34
#